data_4dd9a1224ce73c3741fe5b206341349f
#
_entry.id   4dd9a1224ce73c3741fe5b206341349f
#
_cell.length_a   1.000
_cell.length_b   1.000
_cell.length_c   1.000
_cell.angle_alpha   90.00
_cell.angle_beta   90.00
_cell.angle_gamma   90.00
#
_symmetry.space_group_name_H-M   'P 1'
#
loop_
_entity.id
_entity.type
_entity.pdbx_description
1 polymer ?
#
loop_
_entity_poly.entity_id
_entity_poly.type
_entity_poly.pdbx_seq_one_letter_code
_entity_poly.pdbx_strand_id
1 'polypeptide(L)'
;VLYNNEYAGASELSIDKNSPEILYASLWEHTRKPWQVVSGGPGSGLYKSEDGGETWTELTNGLPEEKGKMAISVSPVDSNLIFALVEGDSSNELGGLFKSIDAGLNWTKVSGDHRLIQRAWYYIEIALDPLNEDVLYVLSASTYRSEDGGSTCEEVDSNHGDYHDLWINPKKSENMILTSDGGSEVSFDYGESWSRIDHMPTAQFYRINTDNLFPYNIYGGQQDNSSVKIASIGLGSGGIDQT
;
A
#
# COMPACT_ATOMS: atom_id res chain seq x y z
N VAL A 1 -7.74 -19.48 14.61
CA VAL A 1 -6.77 -19.20 13.51
C VAL A 1 -7.55 -19.19 12.20
N LEU A 2 -7.42 -18.13 11.42
CA LEU A 2 -8.00 -18.05 10.08
C LEU A 2 -7.16 -18.90 9.11
N TYR A 3 -7.78 -19.88 8.48
CA TYR A 3 -7.15 -20.76 7.51
C TYR A 3 -8.16 -21.17 6.45
N ASN A 4 -7.77 -21.13 5.19
CA ASN A 4 -8.60 -21.59 4.07
C ASN A 4 -7.94 -22.78 3.36
N ASN A 5 -6.76 -22.61 2.74
CA ASN A 5 -6.02 -23.68 2.10
C ASN A 5 -4.49 -23.48 2.23
N GLU A 6 -3.70 -24.44 1.74
CA GLU A 6 -2.23 -24.41 1.85
C GLU A 6 -1.52 -23.34 0.99
N TYR A 7 -2.25 -22.70 0.06
CA TYR A 7 -1.71 -21.69 -0.86
C TYR A 7 -2.14 -20.26 -0.47
N ALA A 8 -3.08 -20.11 0.48
CA ALA A 8 -3.59 -18.83 0.93
C ALA A 8 -2.96 -18.43 2.26
N GLY A 9 -2.55 -17.17 2.35
CA GLY A 9 -2.06 -16.54 3.58
C GLY A 9 -2.75 -15.21 3.83
N ALA A 10 -2.73 -14.75 5.08
CA ALA A 10 -3.21 -13.42 5.40
C ALA A 10 -2.30 -12.38 4.75
N SER A 11 -2.86 -11.49 3.94
CA SER A 11 -2.15 -10.40 3.27
C SER A 11 -2.38 -9.06 3.95
N GLU A 12 -3.47 -8.92 4.70
CA GLU A 12 -3.77 -7.70 5.43
C GLU A 12 -4.67 -7.94 6.63
N LEU A 13 -4.56 -7.06 7.64
CA LEU A 13 -5.38 -7.05 8.84
C LEU A 13 -5.74 -5.61 9.21
N SER A 14 -7.04 -5.31 9.28
CA SER A 14 -7.57 -4.04 9.76
C SER A 14 -8.33 -4.25 11.06
N ILE A 15 -8.05 -3.37 12.04
CA ILE A 15 -8.68 -3.40 13.38
C ILE A 15 -9.62 -2.23 13.50
N ASP A 16 -10.85 -2.48 13.94
CA ASP A 16 -11.75 -1.41 14.34
C ASP A 16 -11.20 -0.70 15.59
N LYS A 17 -10.78 0.56 15.43
CA LYS A 17 -10.20 1.35 16.53
C LYS A 17 -11.18 1.67 17.65
N ASN A 18 -12.50 1.62 17.36
CA ASN A 18 -13.56 1.88 18.33
C ASN A 18 -13.98 0.60 19.08
N SER A 19 -13.76 -0.57 18.48
CA SER A 19 -14.08 -1.89 19.01
C SER A 19 -12.96 -2.89 18.65
N PRO A 20 -11.85 -2.93 19.40
CA PRO A 20 -10.64 -3.67 19.01
C PRO A 20 -10.81 -5.20 18.92
N GLU A 21 -11.90 -5.77 19.41
CA GLU A 21 -12.29 -7.16 19.22
C GLU A 21 -12.84 -7.44 17.81
N ILE A 22 -13.21 -6.37 17.06
CA ILE A 22 -13.66 -6.50 15.68
C ILE A 22 -12.44 -6.36 14.76
N LEU A 23 -12.19 -7.43 14.02
CA LEU A 23 -11.05 -7.53 13.09
C LEU A 23 -11.56 -7.86 11.69
N TYR A 24 -10.87 -7.32 10.69
CA TYR A 24 -11.07 -7.68 9.29
C TYR A 24 -9.75 -8.14 8.70
N ALA A 25 -9.78 -9.26 8.00
CA ALA A 25 -8.58 -9.83 7.37
C ALA A 25 -8.83 -10.17 5.91
N SER A 26 -7.82 -9.96 5.06
CA SER A 26 -7.80 -10.52 3.73
C SER A 26 -6.89 -11.73 3.66
N LEU A 27 -7.37 -12.81 3.07
CA LEU A 27 -6.56 -13.93 2.62
C LEU A 27 -6.27 -13.79 1.13
N TRP A 28 -5.06 -14.10 0.75
CA TRP A 28 -4.59 -14.06 -0.62
C TRP A 28 -3.95 -15.39 -1.00
N GLU A 29 -4.54 -16.07 -1.98
CA GLU A 29 -3.93 -17.22 -2.62
C GLU A 29 -2.93 -16.74 -3.65
N HIS A 30 -1.64 -17.03 -3.41
CA HIS A 30 -0.55 -16.51 -4.21
C HIS A 30 0.54 -17.55 -4.42
N THR A 31 0.99 -17.66 -5.68
CA THR A 31 2.18 -18.45 -6.03
C THR A 31 3.06 -17.67 -6.99
N ARG A 32 4.33 -17.50 -6.62
CA ARG A 32 5.34 -16.88 -7.47
C ARG A 32 6.45 -17.87 -7.82
N LYS A 33 6.63 -18.08 -9.12
CA LYS A 33 7.72 -18.87 -9.69
C LYS A 33 8.54 -17.97 -10.63
N PRO A 34 9.78 -18.31 -11.00
CA PRO A 34 10.59 -17.48 -11.90
C PRO A 34 9.94 -17.17 -13.26
N TRP A 35 8.97 -17.96 -13.67
CA TRP A 35 8.29 -17.86 -14.98
C TRP A 35 6.79 -17.59 -14.87
N GLN A 36 6.22 -17.46 -13.67
CA GLN A 36 4.78 -17.32 -13.48
C GLN A 36 4.45 -16.65 -12.14
N VAL A 37 3.51 -15.74 -12.18
CA VAL A 37 2.80 -15.26 -10.99
C VAL A 37 1.34 -15.71 -11.11
N VAL A 38 0.83 -16.33 -10.05
CA VAL A 38 -0.60 -16.59 -9.87
C VAL A 38 -1.04 -15.74 -8.69
N SER A 39 -1.96 -14.84 -8.95
CA SER A 39 -2.59 -13.97 -7.96
C SER A 39 -4.07 -14.26 -7.96
N GLY A 40 -4.58 -14.70 -6.82
CA GLY A 40 -5.97 -15.11 -6.68
C GLY A 40 -6.22 -16.59 -6.80
N GLY A 41 -7.39 -16.98 -6.33
CA GLY A 41 -7.87 -18.36 -6.30
C GLY A 41 -8.95 -18.53 -5.23
N PRO A 42 -9.50 -19.75 -5.10
CA PRO A 42 -10.58 -20.04 -4.17
C PRO A 42 -10.21 -19.84 -2.69
N GLY A 43 -8.92 -19.73 -2.38
CA GLY A 43 -8.43 -19.40 -1.04
C GLY A 43 -8.42 -17.91 -0.73
N SER A 44 -8.61 -17.04 -1.72
CA SER A 44 -8.66 -15.59 -1.51
C SER A 44 -10.05 -15.16 -1.02
N GLY A 45 -10.10 -14.32 0.03
CA GLY A 45 -11.35 -13.84 0.58
C GLY A 45 -11.17 -12.76 1.63
N LEU A 46 -12.24 -12.01 1.90
CA LEU A 46 -12.33 -11.09 3.03
C LEU A 46 -13.06 -11.76 4.19
N TYR A 47 -12.59 -11.54 5.40
CA TYR A 47 -13.12 -12.17 6.60
C TYR A 47 -13.27 -11.14 7.72
N LYS A 48 -14.31 -11.35 8.55
CA LYS A 48 -14.56 -10.56 9.77
C LYS A 48 -14.52 -11.47 10.99
N SER A 49 -13.89 -11.01 12.05
CA SER A 49 -14.00 -11.55 13.40
C SER A 49 -14.68 -10.53 14.31
N GLU A 50 -15.49 -11.02 15.24
CA GLU A 50 -16.18 -10.22 16.27
C GLU A 50 -15.75 -10.62 17.69
N ASP A 51 -14.71 -11.45 17.81
CA ASP A 51 -14.27 -12.08 19.06
C ASP A 51 -12.72 -12.05 19.20
N GLY A 52 -12.07 -11.02 18.66
CA GLY A 52 -10.62 -10.88 18.76
C GLY A 52 -9.81 -11.88 17.92
N GLY A 53 -10.41 -12.44 16.87
CA GLY A 53 -9.74 -13.37 15.96
C GLY A 53 -9.89 -14.86 16.30
N GLU A 54 -10.73 -15.21 17.29
CA GLU A 54 -11.00 -16.61 17.64
C GLU A 54 -11.82 -17.29 16.55
N THR A 55 -12.89 -16.62 16.06
CA THR A 55 -13.71 -17.09 14.93
C THR A 55 -13.78 -16.06 13.81
N TRP A 56 -14.00 -16.54 12.58
CA TRP A 56 -14.00 -15.71 11.38
C TRP A 56 -15.17 -16.07 10.47
N THR A 57 -15.82 -15.05 9.92
CA THR A 57 -16.92 -15.18 8.95
C THR A 57 -16.49 -14.56 7.64
N GLU A 58 -16.64 -15.28 6.53
CA GLU A 58 -16.34 -14.77 5.20
C GLU A 58 -17.35 -13.71 4.76
N LEU A 59 -16.85 -12.63 4.16
CA LEU A 59 -17.62 -11.53 3.59
C LEU A 59 -17.69 -11.71 2.08
N THR A 60 -18.89 -11.95 1.53
CA THR A 60 -19.05 -12.29 0.10
C THR A 60 -20.08 -11.43 -0.62
N ASN A 61 -21.04 -10.86 0.10
CA ASN A 61 -22.20 -10.23 -0.50
C ASN A 61 -21.86 -8.91 -1.19
N GLY A 62 -21.90 -8.89 -2.53
CA GLY A 62 -21.56 -7.74 -3.38
C GLY A 62 -20.09 -7.68 -3.79
N LEU A 63 -19.25 -8.62 -3.33
CA LEU A 63 -17.86 -8.78 -3.79
C LEU A 63 -17.79 -9.74 -5.00
N PRO A 64 -16.75 -9.64 -5.85
CA PRO A 64 -16.50 -10.61 -6.91
C PRO A 64 -16.34 -12.03 -6.35
N GLU A 65 -16.72 -13.03 -7.14
CA GLU A 65 -16.48 -14.43 -6.80
C GLU A 65 -14.98 -14.77 -6.89
N GLU A 66 -14.35 -14.40 -8.01
CA GLU A 66 -12.90 -14.52 -8.20
C GLU A 66 -12.20 -13.27 -7.69
N LYS A 67 -11.26 -13.46 -6.78
CA LYS A 67 -10.52 -12.40 -6.10
C LYS A 67 -9.03 -12.74 -6.04
N GLY A 68 -8.20 -11.75 -6.33
CA GLY A 68 -6.76 -11.81 -6.08
C GLY A 68 -6.39 -11.20 -4.73
N LYS A 69 -5.35 -10.36 -4.72
CA LYS A 69 -4.96 -9.61 -3.52
C LYS A 69 -6.03 -8.56 -3.18
N MET A 70 -6.22 -8.35 -1.90
CA MET A 70 -7.16 -7.35 -1.40
C MET A 70 -6.52 -6.55 -0.26
N ALA A 71 -6.75 -5.23 -0.28
CA ALA A 71 -6.54 -4.36 0.87
C ALA A 71 -7.89 -4.06 1.53
N ILE A 72 -7.90 -3.88 2.85
CA ILE A 72 -9.10 -3.58 3.61
C ILE A 72 -8.80 -2.56 4.72
N SER A 73 -9.66 -1.55 4.87
CA SER A 73 -9.52 -0.55 5.92
C SER A 73 -10.88 -0.19 6.52
N VAL A 74 -10.95 -0.23 7.86
CA VAL A 74 -12.12 0.22 8.64
C VAL A 74 -11.96 1.70 8.94
N SER A 75 -13.02 2.47 8.74
CA SER A 75 -13.00 3.91 9.05
C SER A 75 -12.83 4.14 10.57
N PRO A 76 -11.87 4.96 10.97
CA PRO A 76 -11.76 5.38 12.36
C PRO A 76 -12.90 6.29 12.82
N VAL A 77 -13.65 6.87 11.87
CA VAL A 77 -14.79 7.79 12.15
C VAL A 77 -16.08 7.00 12.37
N ASP A 78 -16.34 5.97 11.54
CA ASP A 78 -17.54 5.12 11.62
C ASP A 78 -17.16 3.65 11.41
N SER A 79 -17.34 2.82 12.44
CA SER A 79 -17.07 1.38 12.41
C SER A 79 -17.93 0.59 11.40
N ASN A 80 -19.03 1.17 10.90
CA ASN A 80 -19.82 0.56 9.83
C ASN A 80 -19.26 0.82 8.44
N LEU A 81 -18.43 1.87 8.30
CA LEU A 81 -17.82 2.26 7.04
C LEU A 81 -16.50 1.53 6.82
N ILE A 82 -16.45 0.73 5.75
CA ILE A 82 -15.28 -0.06 5.40
C ILE A 82 -15.03 0.06 3.91
N PHE A 83 -13.77 0.17 3.54
CA PHE A 83 -13.35 0.10 2.14
C PHE A 83 -12.50 -1.14 1.90
N ALA A 84 -12.68 -1.76 0.73
CA ALA A 84 -11.85 -2.85 0.25
C ALA A 84 -11.40 -2.56 -1.19
N LEU A 85 -10.11 -2.67 -1.45
CA LEU A 85 -9.56 -2.64 -2.78
C LEU A 85 -9.32 -4.08 -3.22
N VAL A 86 -9.96 -4.50 -4.30
CA VAL A 86 -10.03 -5.91 -4.71
C VAL A 86 -9.42 -6.07 -6.10
N GLU A 87 -8.36 -6.88 -6.20
CA GLU A 87 -7.92 -7.43 -7.47
C GLU A 87 -8.97 -8.41 -7.97
N GLY A 88 -9.49 -8.19 -9.17
CA GLY A 88 -10.51 -9.04 -9.77
C GLY A 88 -9.93 -10.26 -10.48
N ASP A 89 -10.70 -10.78 -11.40
CA ASP A 89 -10.30 -11.86 -12.31
C ASP A 89 -9.14 -11.44 -13.24
N SER A 90 -8.75 -12.33 -14.15
CA SER A 90 -7.65 -12.08 -15.10
C SER A 90 -7.87 -10.88 -16.03
N SER A 91 -9.12 -10.43 -16.21
CA SER A 91 -9.45 -9.21 -16.97
C SER A 91 -9.42 -7.94 -16.10
N ASN A 92 -9.44 -8.11 -14.79
CA ASN A 92 -9.59 -7.06 -13.78
C ASN A 92 -10.90 -6.21 -13.90
N GLU A 93 -11.84 -6.62 -14.75
CA GLU A 93 -13.11 -5.89 -14.93
C GLU A 93 -13.99 -5.92 -13.68
N LEU A 94 -13.93 -7.01 -12.92
CA LEU A 94 -14.70 -7.20 -11.69
C LEU A 94 -14.02 -6.56 -10.48
N GLY A 95 -12.71 -6.33 -10.53
CA GLY A 95 -11.93 -5.67 -9.47
C GLY A 95 -12.22 -4.18 -9.33
N GLY A 96 -11.66 -3.55 -8.31
CA GLY A 96 -11.79 -2.13 -8.04
C GLY A 96 -11.93 -1.80 -6.56
N LEU A 97 -12.42 -0.60 -6.28
CA LEU A 97 -12.70 -0.12 -4.93
C LEU A 97 -14.15 -0.40 -4.55
N PHE A 98 -14.33 -1.08 -3.44
CA PHE A 98 -15.62 -1.44 -2.85
C PHE A 98 -15.80 -0.73 -1.51
N LYS A 99 -17.05 -0.37 -1.20
CA LYS A 99 -17.49 0.30 0.03
C LYS A 99 -18.59 -0.51 0.68
N SER A 100 -18.50 -0.69 1.99
CA SER A 100 -19.59 -1.15 2.86
C SER A 100 -19.93 -0.06 3.85
N ILE A 101 -21.22 0.09 4.19
CA ILE A 101 -21.74 1.01 5.21
C ILE A 101 -22.47 0.26 6.32
N ASP A 102 -22.28 -1.05 6.41
CA ASP A 102 -22.95 -1.93 7.35
C ASP A 102 -21.99 -2.99 7.93
N ALA A 103 -20.77 -2.54 8.24
CA ALA A 103 -19.74 -3.35 8.88
C ALA A 103 -19.36 -4.61 8.06
N GLY A 104 -19.38 -4.50 6.73
CA GLY A 104 -18.96 -5.55 5.80
C GLY A 104 -20.05 -6.53 5.39
N LEU A 105 -21.31 -6.34 5.83
CA LEU A 105 -22.41 -7.25 5.47
C LEU A 105 -22.78 -7.16 3.98
N ASN A 106 -22.74 -5.95 3.42
CA ASN A 106 -23.00 -5.71 2.00
C ASN A 106 -21.95 -4.78 1.41
N TRP A 107 -21.54 -5.07 0.18
CA TRP A 107 -20.52 -4.31 -0.53
C TRP A 107 -21.06 -3.74 -1.83
N THR A 108 -20.65 -2.52 -2.15
CA THR A 108 -20.97 -1.84 -3.41
C THR A 108 -19.66 -1.40 -4.06
N LYS A 109 -19.47 -1.71 -5.33
CA LYS A 109 -18.35 -1.19 -6.12
C LYS A 109 -18.54 0.30 -6.35
N VAL A 110 -17.63 1.13 -5.81
CA VAL A 110 -17.68 2.60 -5.92
C VAL A 110 -16.77 3.12 -7.01
N SER A 111 -15.69 2.40 -7.33
CA SER A 111 -14.82 2.75 -8.46
C SER A 111 -14.30 1.49 -9.15
N GLY A 112 -14.28 1.54 -10.48
CA GLY A 112 -13.64 0.56 -11.35
C GLY A 112 -12.37 1.09 -12.01
N ASP A 113 -11.76 2.12 -11.43
CA ASP A 113 -10.53 2.70 -11.95
C ASP A 113 -9.37 1.70 -11.84
N HIS A 114 -8.90 1.21 -12.97
CA HIS A 114 -7.82 0.24 -13.04
C HIS A 114 -6.47 0.73 -12.52
N ARG A 115 -6.25 2.05 -12.46
CA ARG A 115 -5.04 2.64 -11.90
C ARG A 115 -4.85 2.24 -10.44
N LEU A 116 -5.95 2.08 -9.70
CA LEU A 116 -5.94 1.74 -8.28
C LEU A 116 -5.44 0.30 -8.00
N ILE A 117 -5.59 -0.61 -8.97
CA ILE A 117 -5.29 -2.04 -8.84
C ILE A 117 -4.27 -2.54 -9.87
N GLN A 118 -3.56 -1.64 -10.57
CA GLN A 118 -2.68 -2.03 -11.68
C GLN A 118 -1.51 -2.94 -11.26
N ARG A 119 -1.08 -2.89 -10.00
CA ARG A 119 -0.04 -3.77 -9.43
C ARG A 119 -0.52 -4.60 -8.25
N ALA A 120 -1.83 -4.88 -8.17
CA ALA A 120 -2.44 -5.62 -7.08
C ALA A 120 -1.77 -6.97 -6.80
N TRP A 121 -1.37 -7.70 -7.83
CA TRP A 121 -0.61 -8.95 -7.73
C TRP A 121 0.73 -8.83 -6.98
N TYR A 122 1.19 -7.64 -6.68
CA TYR A 122 2.39 -7.35 -5.90
C TYR A 122 2.04 -6.64 -4.59
N TYR A 123 1.49 -5.44 -4.66
CA TYR A 123 1.01 -4.70 -3.50
C TYR A 123 -0.10 -3.72 -3.88
N ILE A 124 -1.01 -3.50 -2.99
CA ILE A 124 -2.02 -2.44 -2.94
C ILE A 124 -2.36 -2.18 -1.47
N GLU A 125 -2.70 -0.95 -1.13
CA GLU A 125 -3.04 -0.52 0.24
C GLU A 125 -4.14 0.55 0.22
N ILE A 126 -4.90 0.67 1.32
CA ILE A 126 -5.87 1.74 1.54
C ILE A 126 -5.63 2.38 2.91
N ALA A 127 -5.46 3.70 2.93
CA ALA A 127 -5.46 4.48 4.14
C ALA A 127 -6.69 5.39 4.19
N LEU A 128 -7.46 5.33 5.28
CA LEU A 128 -8.62 6.19 5.51
C LEU A 128 -8.24 7.38 6.38
N ASP A 129 -8.77 8.56 6.05
CA ASP A 129 -8.57 9.75 6.87
C ASP A 129 -9.23 9.54 8.25
N PRO A 130 -8.49 9.75 9.36
CA PRO A 130 -9.01 9.50 10.71
C PRO A 130 -10.04 10.51 11.18
N LEU A 131 -10.25 11.63 10.47
CA LEU A 131 -11.15 12.72 10.85
C LEU A 131 -12.26 13.00 9.83
N ASN A 132 -12.16 12.42 8.61
CA ASN A 132 -13.10 12.63 7.53
C ASN A 132 -13.43 11.34 6.80
N GLU A 133 -14.67 10.87 6.87
CA GLU A 133 -15.15 9.61 6.29
C GLU A 133 -15.18 9.58 4.75
N ASP A 134 -15.19 10.75 4.10
CA ASP A 134 -15.20 10.87 2.64
C ASP A 134 -13.79 10.86 2.02
N VAL A 135 -12.74 11.00 2.85
CA VAL A 135 -11.35 11.06 2.39
C VAL A 135 -10.65 9.73 2.57
N LEU A 136 -10.07 9.25 1.50
CA LEU A 136 -9.23 8.04 1.49
C LEU A 136 -8.07 8.18 0.51
N TYR A 137 -7.04 7.37 0.76
CA TYR A 137 -5.87 7.26 -0.09
C TYR A 137 -5.71 5.79 -0.51
N VAL A 138 -5.33 5.60 -1.78
CA VAL A 138 -4.96 4.29 -2.32
C VAL A 138 -3.49 4.33 -2.70
N LEU A 139 -2.73 3.37 -2.19
CA LEU A 139 -1.33 3.19 -2.47
C LEU A 139 -1.14 2.04 -3.47
N SER A 140 -0.41 2.32 -4.52
CA SER A 140 -0.07 1.39 -5.59
C SER A 140 1.24 1.86 -6.22
N ALA A 141 1.43 1.69 -7.53
CA ALA A 141 2.55 2.28 -8.25
C ALA A 141 2.63 3.81 -8.07
N SER A 142 1.46 4.46 -8.03
CA SER A 142 1.28 5.85 -7.60
C SER A 142 0.38 5.91 -6.37
N THR A 143 0.32 7.04 -5.70
CA THR A 143 -0.64 7.34 -4.64
C THR A 143 -1.83 8.10 -5.23
N TYR A 144 -3.02 7.71 -4.83
CA TYR A 144 -4.27 8.37 -5.24
C TYR A 144 -5.04 8.83 -4.02
N ARG A 145 -5.73 9.97 -4.13
CA ARG A 145 -6.60 10.54 -3.10
C ARG A 145 -8.02 10.67 -3.62
N SER A 146 -8.98 10.32 -2.79
CA SER A 146 -10.40 10.59 -2.99
C SER A 146 -10.92 11.50 -1.88
N GLU A 147 -11.85 12.39 -2.23
CA GLU A 147 -12.56 13.27 -1.31
C GLU A 147 -14.10 13.07 -1.37
N ASP A 148 -14.54 12.03 -2.08
CA ASP A 148 -15.96 11.74 -2.34
C ASP A 148 -16.35 10.29 -2.03
N GLY A 149 -15.68 9.71 -1.04
CA GLY A 149 -15.94 8.33 -0.61
C GLY A 149 -15.56 7.29 -1.64
N GLY A 150 -14.52 7.54 -2.43
CA GLY A 150 -13.95 6.60 -3.39
C GLY A 150 -14.58 6.64 -4.78
N SER A 151 -15.52 7.55 -5.06
CA SER A 151 -16.18 7.65 -6.37
C SER A 151 -15.23 8.16 -7.44
N THR A 152 -14.39 9.14 -7.09
CA THR A 152 -13.29 9.64 -7.93
C THR A 152 -11.97 9.61 -7.17
N CYS A 153 -10.87 9.36 -7.89
CA CYS A 153 -9.52 9.32 -7.32
C CYS A 153 -8.57 10.13 -8.21
N GLU A 154 -7.91 11.12 -7.60
CA GLU A 154 -6.89 11.95 -8.23
C GLU A 154 -5.51 11.47 -7.81
N GLU A 155 -4.55 11.51 -8.73
CA GLU A 155 -3.17 11.14 -8.44
C GLU A 155 -2.51 12.22 -7.58
N VAL A 156 -1.83 11.82 -6.51
CA VAL A 156 -1.07 12.69 -5.63
C VAL A 156 0.32 12.88 -6.23
N ASP A 157 0.76 14.14 -6.40
CA ASP A 157 2.09 14.47 -6.89
C ASP A 157 3.13 14.27 -5.78
N SER A 158 3.80 13.13 -5.80
CA SER A 158 4.78 12.68 -4.81
C SER A 158 6.11 12.33 -5.46
N ASN A 159 7.21 12.25 -4.66
CA ASN A 159 8.58 12.28 -5.21
C ASN A 159 9.09 10.96 -5.79
N HIS A 160 8.36 9.86 -5.62
CA HIS A 160 8.78 8.52 -6.07
C HIS A 160 7.57 7.73 -6.59
N GLY A 161 7.73 6.46 -6.78
CA GLY A 161 6.67 5.46 -7.02
C GLY A 161 6.77 4.32 -6.01
N ASP A 162 5.93 3.32 -6.20
CA ASP A 162 5.94 2.09 -5.39
C ASP A 162 5.75 2.40 -3.90
N TYR A 163 4.55 2.91 -3.56
CA TYR A 163 4.18 3.33 -2.21
C TYR A 163 3.60 2.18 -1.41
N HIS A 164 4.15 1.96 -0.21
CA HIS A 164 3.88 0.79 0.61
C HIS A 164 3.13 1.08 1.91
N ASP A 165 3.19 2.31 2.42
CA ASP A 165 2.48 2.67 3.65
C ASP A 165 2.25 4.18 3.74
N LEU A 166 1.11 4.57 4.31
CA LEU A 166 0.74 5.96 4.61
C LEU A 166 0.22 6.06 6.03
N TRP A 167 0.96 6.75 6.87
CA TRP A 167 0.48 7.14 8.17
C TRP A 167 -0.14 8.54 8.13
N ILE A 168 -1.38 8.67 8.63
CA ILE A 168 -2.10 9.93 8.77
C ILE A 168 -2.25 10.23 10.27
N ASN A 169 -1.89 11.44 10.68
CA ASN A 169 -2.00 11.85 12.07
C ASN A 169 -3.47 11.83 12.53
N PRO A 170 -3.84 11.02 13.54
CA PRO A 170 -5.22 10.85 13.96
C PRO A 170 -5.84 12.09 14.64
N LYS A 171 -5.05 13.14 14.89
CA LYS A 171 -5.51 14.40 15.48
C LYS A 171 -5.42 15.58 14.52
N LYS A 172 -4.77 15.40 13.38
CA LYS A 172 -4.44 16.48 12.45
C LYS A 172 -4.10 15.88 11.07
N SER A 173 -5.14 15.55 10.27
CA SER A 173 -5.02 14.76 9.03
C SER A 173 -4.11 15.39 7.96
N GLU A 174 -3.89 16.72 8.02
CA GLU A 174 -2.92 17.35 7.12
C GLU A 174 -1.46 16.91 7.34
N ASN A 175 -1.16 16.30 8.52
CA ASN A 175 0.17 15.78 8.82
C ASN A 175 0.24 14.30 8.47
N MET A 176 1.09 13.96 7.52
CA MET A 176 1.18 12.63 6.94
C MET A 176 2.63 12.20 6.75
N ILE A 177 2.86 10.90 6.76
CA ILE A 177 4.13 10.27 6.37
C ILE A 177 3.81 9.22 5.32
N LEU A 178 4.38 9.36 4.13
CA LEU A 178 4.26 8.42 3.02
C LEU A 178 5.59 7.70 2.82
N THR A 179 5.55 6.40 2.60
CA THR A 179 6.75 5.58 2.41
C THR A 179 6.74 4.82 1.09
N SER A 180 7.89 4.76 0.45
CA SER A 180 8.09 4.13 -0.85
C SER A 180 9.44 3.40 -0.90
N ASP A 181 9.72 2.72 -2.01
CA ASP A 181 11.04 2.14 -2.29
C ASP A 181 12.15 3.20 -2.35
N GLY A 182 11.82 4.45 -2.63
CA GLY A 182 12.75 5.58 -2.64
C GLY A 182 13.06 6.17 -1.28
N GLY A 183 12.23 5.93 -0.27
CA GLY A 183 12.37 6.48 1.07
C GLY A 183 11.06 6.95 1.68
N SER A 184 11.14 7.88 2.64
CA SER A 184 9.98 8.44 3.32
C SER A 184 9.88 9.93 3.11
N GLU A 185 8.68 10.44 2.96
CA GLU A 185 8.38 11.85 2.80
C GLU A 185 7.25 12.28 3.75
N VAL A 186 7.24 13.54 4.12
CA VAL A 186 6.30 14.12 5.08
C VAL A 186 5.53 15.24 4.40
N SER A 187 4.21 15.25 4.63
CA SER A 187 3.32 16.33 4.24
C SER A 187 2.70 17.01 5.47
N PHE A 188 2.36 18.29 5.35
CA PHE A 188 1.64 19.09 6.34
C PHE A 188 0.41 19.79 5.74
N ASP A 189 -0.03 19.37 4.56
CA ASP A 189 -1.09 19.97 3.76
C ASP A 189 -1.92 18.93 2.99
N TYR A 190 -2.22 17.79 3.61
CA TYR A 190 -3.02 16.70 3.04
C TYR A 190 -2.40 16.04 1.79
N GLY A 191 -1.07 16.13 1.62
CA GLY A 191 -0.37 15.58 0.47
C GLY A 191 -0.31 16.50 -0.74
N GLU A 192 -0.67 17.79 -0.62
CA GLU A 192 -0.50 18.79 -1.68
C GLU A 192 0.98 19.07 -1.95
N SER A 193 1.82 18.96 -0.92
CA SER A 193 3.27 19.01 -1.05
C SER A 193 3.97 18.03 -0.11
N TRP A 194 5.16 17.58 -0.52
CA TRP A 194 5.95 16.58 0.20
C TRP A 194 7.38 17.05 0.41
N SER A 195 7.96 16.62 1.55
CA SER A 195 9.40 16.81 1.79
C SER A 195 10.22 15.98 0.81
N ARG A 196 11.48 16.36 0.60
CA ARG A 196 12.40 15.59 -0.23
C ARG A 196 12.74 14.23 0.43
N ILE A 197 12.97 13.21 -0.39
CA ILE A 197 13.35 11.85 0.04
C ILE A 197 14.87 11.62 0.02
N ASP A 198 15.64 12.47 -0.66
CA ASP A 198 17.06 12.27 -0.99
C ASP A 198 18.04 12.52 0.15
N HIS A 199 17.57 12.87 1.34
CA HIS A 199 18.39 13.09 2.54
C HIS A 199 18.43 11.91 3.50
N MET A 200 17.82 10.77 3.14
CA MET A 200 17.90 9.57 3.95
C MET A 200 19.24 8.84 3.73
N PRO A 201 20.01 8.55 4.80
CA PRO A 201 21.33 7.93 4.66
C PRO A 201 21.22 6.41 4.49
N THR A 202 20.31 5.95 3.63
CA THR A 202 20.04 4.53 3.37
C THR A 202 20.06 4.26 1.88
N ALA A 203 20.66 3.12 1.49
CA ALA A 203 20.70 2.67 0.11
C ALA A 203 20.88 1.16 0.05
N GLN A 204 20.24 0.52 -0.94
CA GLN A 204 20.47 -0.87 -1.26
C GLN A 204 21.18 -0.96 -2.61
N PHE A 205 22.47 -1.32 -2.58
CA PHE A 205 23.25 -1.49 -3.81
C PHE A 205 23.14 -2.92 -4.35
N TYR A 206 22.90 -3.05 -5.65
CA TYR A 206 22.95 -4.35 -6.31
C TYR A 206 24.37 -4.87 -6.46
N ARG A 207 25.27 -4.01 -6.94
CA ARG A 207 26.70 -4.33 -7.13
C ARG A 207 27.53 -3.07 -6.99
N ILE A 208 28.80 -3.25 -6.64
CA ILE A 208 29.79 -2.20 -6.49
C ILE A 208 30.97 -2.49 -7.42
N ASN A 209 31.43 -1.48 -8.14
CA ASN A 209 32.63 -1.51 -8.96
C ASN A 209 33.55 -0.35 -8.60
N THR A 210 34.81 -0.47 -8.91
CA THR A 210 35.80 0.62 -8.76
C THR A 210 36.55 0.85 -10.06
N ASP A 211 37.05 2.07 -10.27
CA ASP A 211 38.02 2.37 -11.32
C ASP A 211 39.47 2.21 -10.85
N ASN A 212 40.43 2.49 -11.75
CA ASN A 212 41.86 2.38 -11.50
C ASN A 212 42.53 3.77 -11.27
N LEU A 213 41.75 4.80 -10.95
CA LEU A 213 42.25 6.11 -10.62
C LEU A 213 42.84 6.15 -9.21
N PHE A 214 43.54 7.25 -8.88
CA PHE A 214 43.98 7.51 -7.51
C PHE A 214 43.67 8.97 -7.14
N PRO A 215 42.82 9.22 -6.14
CA PRO A 215 41.97 8.23 -5.46
C PRO A 215 40.99 7.56 -6.45
N TYR A 216 40.71 6.28 -6.24
CA TYR A 216 39.73 5.57 -7.07
C TYR A 216 38.31 5.98 -6.71
N ASN A 217 37.41 5.80 -7.66
CA ASN A 217 35.98 5.99 -7.41
C ASN A 217 35.27 4.66 -7.20
N ILE A 218 34.24 4.69 -6.40
CA ILE A 218 33.30 3.59 -6.14
C ILE A 218 32.01 3.93 -6.90
N TYR A 219 31.53 2.98 -7.69
CA TYR A 219 30.30 3.09 -8.49
C TYR A 219 29.30 2.04 -8.01
N GLY A 220 28.03 2.42 -7.85
CA GLY A 220 26.97 1.52 -7.49
C GLY A 220 25.61 1.96 -8.02
N GLY A 221 24.86 1.03 -8.58
CA GLY A 221 23.44 1.19 -8.87
C GLY A 221 22.62 0.79 -7.65
N GLN A 222 21.71 1.65 -7.21
CA GLN A 222 20.79 1.39 -6.12
C GLN A 222 19.54 0.70 -6.65
N GLN A 223 18.92 -0.14 -5.82
CA GLN A 223 17.61 -0.69 -6.15
C GLN A 223 16.58 0.44 -6.14
N ASP A 224 15.76 0.47 -7.20
CA ASP A 224 14.62 1.38 -7.40
C ASP A 224 14.95 2.86 -7.15
N ASN A 225 16.24 3.22 -7.26
CA ASN A 225 16.75 4.54 -7.05
C ASN A 225 17.89 4.85 -8.03
N SER A 226 18.52 6.02 -7.88
CA SER A 226 19.61 6.46 -8.76
C SER A 226 20.88 5.61 -8.63
N SER A 227 21.90 5.91 -9.46
CA SER A 227 23.26 5.39 -9.33
C SER A 227 24.16 6.43 -8.70
N VAL A 228 25.18 5.98 -7.97
CA VAL A 228 26.16 6.86 -7.32
C VAL A 228 27.56 6.63 -7.85
N LYS A 229 28.35 7.70 -7.85
CA LYS A 229 29.80 7.69 -8.00
C LYS A 229 30.39 8.44 -6.81
N ILE A 230 31.25 7.80 -6.06
CA ILE A 230 31.84 8.36 -4.85
C ILE A 230 33.37 8.16 -4.89
N ALA A 231 34.14 9.22 -4.64
CA ALA A 231 35.58 9.06 -4.46
C ALA A 231 35.91 8.27 -3.18
N SER A 232 36.89 7.36 -3.25
CA SER A 232 37.31 6.53 -2.12
C SER A 232 37.91 7.34 -0.94
N ILE A 233 38.28 8.59 -1.19
CA ILE A 233 38.78 9.55 -0.21
C ILE A 233 37.99 10.84 -0.36
N GLY A 234 37.28 11.24 0.69
CA GLY A 234 36.63 12.55 0.74
C GLY A 234 37.68 13.67 0.81
N LEU A 235 37.57 14.64 -0.08
CA LEU A 235 38.51 15.77 -0.16
C LEU A 235 38.11 16.95 0.74
N GLY A 236 37.16 16.79 1.62
CA GLY A 236 36.67 17.86 2.51
C GLY A 236 36.12 17.35 3.86
N SER A 237 36.02 18.27 4.82
CA SER A 237 35.51 18.02 6.18
C SER A 237 33.98 17.86 6.26
N GLY A 238 33.27 17.92 5.15
CA GLY A 238 31.80 18.01 5.05
C GLY A 238 31.09 16.72 4.62
N GLY A 239 31.76 15.59 4.46
CA GLY A 239 31.12 14.37 3.98
C GLY A 239 31.07 14.27 2.44
N ILE A 240 30.20 13.41 1.92
CA ILE A 240 30.03 13.17 0.48
C ILE A 240 29.16 14.30 -0.07
N ASP A 241 29.73 15.08 -0.99
CA ASP A 241 28.98 16.11 -1.74
C ASP A 241 28.30 15.45 -2.94
N GLN A 242 27.05 15.81 -3.19
CA GLN A 242 26.36 15.45 -4.42
C GLN A 242 26.86 16.37 -5.54
N THR A 243 27.73 15.88 -6.41
CA THR A 243 28.11 16.54 -7.64
C THR A 243 27.65 15.78 -8.86
#